data_f7b32b4aa69a7e390392da4b489f0f92
#
_entry.id   f7b32b4aa69a7e390392da4b489f0f92
#
_cell.length_a   1.000
_cell.length_b   1.000
_cell.length_c   1.000
_cell.angle_alpha   90.00
_cell.angle_beta   90.00
_cell.angle_gamma   90.00
#
_symmetry.space_group_name_H-M   'P 1'
#
loop_
_entity.id
_entity.type
_entity.pdbx_description
1 polymer ?
#
loop_
_entity_poly.entity_id
_entity_poly.type
_entity_poly.pdbx_seq_one_letter_code
_entity_poly.pdbx_strand_id
1 'polypeptide(L)'
;MLRAKVRRIALANQKGGVGKTTTAINLAAYLARLGKRVLLVDLDPQGNATSGLGVRAERGVYHLLQGEPLEGLVHPVDGFHLLPATPDLVGATVELAGAPTALREALRDEGYDLVLLDAPPSLSPLTLNALAAMYAVVAFMGVR
;
A
#
# COMPACT_ATOMS: atom_id res chain seq x y z
N MET A 1 -27.65 10.29 6.08
CA MET A 1 -26.33 10.90 6.23
C MET A 1 -25.35 10.22 5.30
N LEU A 2 -24.66 11.01 4.50
CA LEU A 2 -23.68 10.47 3.57
C LEU A 2 -22.38 10.17 4.31
N ARG A 3 -21.87 8.95 4.13
CA ARG A 3 -20.56 8.58 4.62
C ARG A 3 -19.47 9.15 3.71
N ALA A 4 -18.44 9.70 4.31
CA ALA A 4 -17.26 10.09 3.54
C ALA A 4 -16.63 8.83 2.94
N LYS A 5 -16.30 8.89 1.66
CA LYS A 5 -15.62 7.78 1.00
C LYS A 5 -14.17 7.70 1.47
N VAL A 6 -13.67 6.49 1.62
CA VAL A 6 -12.24 6.25 1.84
C VAL A 6 -11.50 6.71 0.59
N ARG A 7 -10.43 7.47 0.78
CA ARG A 7 -9.58 7.93 -0.32
C ARG A 7 -8.39 6.99 -0.46
N ARG A 8 -8.21 6.48 -1.65
CA ARG A 8 -7.10 5.61 -1.99
C ARG A 8 -6.16 6.34 -2.93
N ILE A 9 -4.92 6.50 -2.50
CA ILE A 9 -3.91 7.24 -3.24
C ILE A 9 -2.73 6.31 -3.51
N ALA A 10 -2.41 6.10 -4.77
CA ALA A 10 -1.25 5.31 -5.16
C ALA A 10 -0.03 6.21 -5.33
N LEU A 11 1.07 5.82 -4.73
CA LEU A 11 2.37 6.47 -4.94
C LEU A 11 3.18 5.58 -5.88
N ALA A 12 3.56 6.12 -7.01
CA ALA A 12 4.26 5.39 -8.04
C ALA A 12 5.46 6.21 -8.54
N ASN A 13 6.52 5.52 -8.96
CA ASN A 13 7.62 6.16 -9.66
C ASN A 13 8.14 5.21 -10.74
N GLN A 14 8.78 5.79 -11.74
CA GLN A 14 9.37 5.02 -12.82
C GLN A 14 10.79 4.56 -12.50
N LYS A 15 11.42 5.21 -11.52
CA LYS A 15 12.78 4.89 -11.10
C LYS A 15 12.83 4.71 -9.60
N GLY A 16 13.52 3.68 -9.14
CA GLY A 16 13.79 3.49 -7.73
C GLY A 16 14.63 4.62 -7.16
N GLY A 17 14.60 4.80 -5.84
CA GLY A 17 15.50 5.71 -5.14
C GLY A 17 15.14 7.18 -5.21
N VAL A 18 13.90 7.55 -5.58
CA VAL A 18 13.48 8.95 -5.65
C VAL A 18 12.68 9.40 -4.42
N GLY A 19 12.80 8.70 -3.31
CA GLY A 19 12.17 9.11 -2.06
C GLY A 19 10.68 8.78 -1.94
N LYS A 20 10.15 7.96 -2.82
CA LYS A 20 8.73 7.60 -2.83
C LYS A 20 8.30 6.96 -1.50
N THR A 21 9.03 5.96 -1.04
CA THR A 21 8.72 5.25 0.21
C THR A 21 8.85 6.16 1.41
N THR A 22 9.90 6.97 1.47
CA THR A 22 10.09 7.95 2.55
C THR A 22 8.92 8.93 2.59
N THR A 23 8.50 9.42 1.43
CA THR A 23 7.34 10.31 1.33
C THR A 23 6.06 9.63 1.80
N ALA A 24 5.86 8.37 1.41
CA ALA A 24 4.68 7.60 1.84
C ALA A 24 4.61 7.48 3.36
N ILE A 25 5.71 7.10 3.98
CA ILE A 25 5.81 6.95 5.44
C ILE A 25 5.55 8.29 6.14
N ASN A 26 6.23 9.34 5.69
CA ASN A 26 6.10 10.66 6.29
C ASN A 26 4.69 11.22 6.12
N LEU A 27 4.08 11.01 4.97
CA LEU A 27 2.72 11.45 4.71
C LEU A 27 1.73 10.72 5.61
N ALA A 28 1.88 9.40 5.75
CA ALA A 28 1.02 8.60 6.64
C ALA A 28 1.11 9.10 8.08
N ALA A 29 2.32 9.32 8.58
CA ALA A 29 2.53 9.80 9.93
C ALA A 29 1.96 11.21 10.14
N TYR A 30 2.15 12.10 9.18
CA TYR A 30 1.64 13.46 9.25
C TYR A 30 0.11 13.48 9.29
N LEU A 31 -0.52 12.73 8.39
CA LEU A 31 -1.99 12.66 8.33
C LEU A 31 -2.57 12.04 9.59
N ALA A 32 -1.88 11.05 10.16
CA ALA A 32 -2.30 10.46 11.43
C ALA A 32 -2.27 11.50 12.56
N ARG A 33 -1.27 12.36 12.58
CA ARG A 33 -1.17 13.46 13.56
C ARG A 33 -2.29 14.47 13.40
N LEU A 34 -2.85 14.59 12.20
CA LEU A 34 -4.01 15.44 11.93
C LEU A 34 -5.33 14.76 12.31
N GLY A 35 -5.27 13.58 12.90
CA GLY A 35 -6.46 12.85 13.35
C GLY A 35 -7.08 11.96 12.28
N LYS A 36 -6.41 11.77 11.15
CA LYS A 36 -6.91 10.87 10.09
C LYS A 36 -6.56 9.42 10.40
N ARG A 37 -7.47 8.51 10.05
CA ARG A 37 -7.23 7.08 10.14
C ARG A 37 -6.61 6.62 8.82
N VAL A 38 -5.33 6.30 8.86
CA VAL A 38 -4.54 6.04 7.66
C VAL A 38 -4.09 4.59 7.62
N LEU A 39 -4.24 3.97 6.46
CA LEU A 39 -3.66 2.67 6.14
C LEU A 39 -2.58 2.88 5.08
N LEU A 40 -1.37 2.43 5.36
CA LEU A 40 -0.29 2.37 4.38
C LEU A 40 -0.13 0.93 3.92
N VAL A 41 -0.26 0.71 2.61
CA VAL A 41 -0.13 -0.62 2.00
C VAL A 41 1.20 -0.69 1.27
N ASP A 42 2.08 -1.59 1.69
CA ASP A 42 3.37 -1.80 1.05
C ASP A 42 3.22 -2.85 -0.05
N LEU A 43 3.19 -2.40 -1.30
CA LEU A 43 3.04 -3.28 -2.48
C LEU A 43 4.37 -3.60 -3.14
N ASP A 44 5.48 -3.09 -2.60
CA ASP A 44 6.80 -3.38 -3.14
C ASP A 44 7.33 -4.67 -2.53
N PRO A 45 7.62 -5.70 -3.35
CA PRO A 45 8.20 -6.94 -2.82
C PRO A 45 9.52 -6.76 -2.08
N GLN A 46 10.24 -5.67 -2.33
CA GLN A 46 11.45 -5.33 -1.57
C GLN A 46 11.13 -4.94 -0.13
N GLY A 47 9.89 -4.55 0.16
CA GLY A 47 9.46 -4.26 1.51
C GLY A 47 10.10 -3.05 2.16
N ASN A 48 10.44 -2.02 1.38
CA ASN A 48 11.14 -0.85 1.90
C ASN A 48 10.33 -0.07 2.91
N ALA A 49 9.02 0.08 2.72
CA ALA A 49 8.16 0.74 3.70
C ALA A 49 8.06 -0.11 4.98
N THR A 50 7.91 -1.42 4.81
CA THR A 50 7.82 -2.35 5.93
C THR A 50 9.09 -2.31 6.78
N SER A 51 10.25 -2.47 6.16
CA SER A 51 11.52 -2.44 6.88
C SER A 51 11.84 -1.06 7.43
N GLY A 52 11.50 -0.01 6.67
CA GLY A 52 11.71 1.38 7.11
C GLY A 52 10.92 1.72 8.36
N LEU A 53 9.81 1.06 8.60
CA LEU A 53 9.01 1.21 9.83
C LEU A 53 9.39 0.20 10.92
N GLY A 54 10.42 -0.61 10.69
CA GLY A 54 10.89 -1.56 11.67
C GLY A 54 9.96 -2.75 11.86
N VAL A 55 9.08 -3.02 10.91
CA VAL A 55 8.13 -4.12 11.02
C VAL A 55 8.72 -5.37 10.36
N ARG A 56 8.61 -6.49 11.07
CA ARG A 56 8.89 -7.81 10.54
C ARG A 56 7.60 -8.60 10.63
N ALA A 57 7.09 -9.02 9.48
CA ALA A 57 5.82 -9.71 9.43
C ALA A 57 5.93 -10.95 8.55
N GLU A 58 5.24 -12.00 8.95
CA GLU A 58 5.12 -13.22 8.15
C GLU A 58 3.88 -13.18 7.28
N ARG A 59 2.95 -12.31 7.61
CA ARG A 59 1.67 -12.18 6.91
C ARG A 59 1.44 -10.71 6.57
N GLY A 60 0.93 -10.45 5.38
CA GLY A 60 0.73 -9.10 4.90
C GLY A 60 -0.15 -9.04 3.67
N VAL A 61 0.16 -8.15 2.74
CA VAL A 61 -0.67 -7.90 1.58
C VAL A 61 -0.89 -9.16 0.73
N TYR A 62 0.11 -10.02 0.61
CA TYR A 62 -0.05 -11.28 -0.11
C TYR A 62 -1.22 -12.09 0.46
N HIS A 63 -1.32 -12.16 1.78
CA HIS A 63 -2.34 -12.93 2.47
C HIS A 63 -3.72 -12.30 2.34
N LEU A 64 -3.79 -10.96 2.29
CA LEU A 64 -5.04 -10.27 1.96
C LEU A 64 -5.53 -10.70 0.58
N LEU A 65 -4.64 -10.78 -0.39
CA LEU A 65 -4.98 -11.22 -1.75
C LEU A 65 -5.41 -12.69 -1.80
N GLN A 66 -5.01 -13.48 -0.81
CA GLN A 66 -5.44 -14.87 -0.66
C GLN A 66 -6.77 -15.01 0.10
N GLY A 67 -7.39 -13.91 0.49
CA GLY A 67 -8.70 -13.92 1.14
C GLY A 67 -8.69 -13.75 2.65
N GLU A 68 -7.55 -13.50 3.27
CA GLU A 68 -7.50 -13.29 4.71
C GLU A 68 -8.01 -11.90 5.10
N PRO A 69 -8.65 -11.77 6.27
CA PRO A 69 -9.20 -10.49 6.69
C PRO A 69 -8.12 -9.47 7.02
N LEU A 70 -8.36 -8.22 6.62
CA LEU A 70 -7.42 -7.11 6.77
C LEU A 70 -7.00 -6.89 8.23
N GLU A 71 -7.95 -6.94 9.15
CA GLU A 71 -7.69 -6.62 10.56
C GLU A 71 -6.69 -7.58 11.22
N GLY A 72 -6.54 -8.78 10.71
CA GLY A 72 -5.53 -9.72 11.20
C GLY A 72 -4.14 -9.51 10.62
N LEU A 73 -4.01 -8.61 9.64
CA LEU A 73 -2.79 -8.43 8.87
C LEU A 73 -2.11 -7.09 9.11
N VAL A 74 -2.84 -6.10 9.64
CA VAL A 74 -2.30 -4.75 9.83
C VAL A 74 -1.52 -4.63 11.11
N HIS A 75 -0.52 -3.75 11.09
CA HIS A 75 0.34 -3.43 12.23
C HIS A 75 0.20 -1.95 12.58
N PRO A 76 -0.14 -1.60 13.83
CA PRO A 76 -0.14 -0.20 14.23
C PRO A 76 1.29 0.32 14.32
N VAL A 77 1.57 1.42 13.64
CA VAL A 77 2.89 2.04 13.59
C VAL A 77 2.71 3.55 13.56
N ASP A 78 3.35 4.26 14.48
CA ASP A 78 3.40 5.73 14.46
C ASP A 78 2.03 6.40 14.33
N GLY A 79 1.00 5.80 14.89
CA GLY A 79 -0.35 6.36 14.87
C GLY A 79 -1.17 6.02 13.63
N PHE A 80 -0.61 5.28 12.68
CA PHE A 80 -1.35 4.75 11.53
C PHE A 80 -1.19 3.22 11.47
N HIS A 81 -1.79 2.58 10.47
CA HIS A 81 -1.68 1.14 10.26
C HIS A 81 -0.88 0.84 9.01
N LEU A 82 -0.02 -0.16 9.10
CA LEU A 82 0.71 -0.70 7.96
C LEU A 82 0.17 -2.07 7.58
N LEU A 83 -0.14 -2.26 6.31
CA LEU A 83 -0.31 -3.59 5.73
C LEU A 83 1.03 -3.94 5.06
N PRO A 84 1.81 -4.84 5.67
CA PRO A 84 3.20 -5.02 5.25
C PRO A 84 3.35 -5.87 4.00
N ALA A 85 4.46 -5.69 3.32
CA ALA A 85 4.94 -6.62 2.32
C ALA A 85 5.68 -7.76 3.01
N THR A 86 5.57 -8.95 2.44
CA THR A 86 6.30 -10.13 2.89
C THR A 86 7.05 -10.73 1.70
N PRO A 87 8.04 -11.60 1.92
CA PRO A 87 8.77 -12.23 0.81
C PRO A 87 7.88 -12.95 -0.19
N ASP A 88 6.73 -13.47 0.26
CA ASP A 88 5.76 -14.15 -0.60
C ASP A 88 5.19 -13.26 -1.69
N LEU A 89 5.26 -11.93 -1.52
CA LEU A 89 4.69 -10.99 -2.46
C LEU A 89 5.34 -11.08 -3.85
N VAL A 90 6.57 -11.53 -3.91
CA VAL A 90 7.25 -11.78 -5.20
C VAL A 90 6.43 -12.77 -6.04
N GLY A 91 5.91 -13.84 -5.40
CA GLY A 91 5.11 -14.85 -6.09
C GLY A 91 3.76 -14.33 -6.57
N ALA A 92 3.21 -13.33 -5.91
CA ALA A 92 1.93 -12.75 -6.27
C ALA A 92 1.96 -12.10 -7.66
N THR A 93 3.13 -11.70 -8.14
CA THR A 93 3.28 -11.08 -9.46
C THR A 93 2.71 -11.98 -10.56
N VAL A 94 2.98 -13.27 -10.49
CA VAL A 94 2.49 -14.23 -11.47
C VAL A 94 0.97 -14.41 -11.34
N GLU A 95 0.49 -14.56 -10.12
CA GLU A 95 -0.93 -14.77 -9.85
C GLU A 95 -1.78 -13.57 -10.27
N LEU A 96 -1.26 -12.35 -10.09
CA LEU A 96 -1.97 -11.12 -10.38
C LEU A 96 -1.92 -10.73 -11.86
N ALA A 97 -1.14 -11.40 -12.68
CA ALA A 97 -1.00 -11.07 -14.09
C ALA A 97 -2.36 -11.11 -14.82
N GLY A 98 -3.25 -12.02 -14.41
CA GLY A 98 -4.60 -12.12 -14.97
C GLY A 98 -5.70 -11.51 -14.09
N ALA A 99 -5.33 -10.78 -13.04
CA ALA A 99 -6.29 -10.27 -12.05
C ALA A 99 -5.98 -8.83 -11.65
N PRO A 100 -6.16 -7.86 -12.57
CA PRO A 100 -5.75 -6.47 -12.32
C PRO A 100 -6.55 -5.77 -11.23
N THR A 101 -7.72 -6.27 -10.84
CA THR A 101 -8.56 -5.67 -9.80
C THR A 101 -8.57 -6.46 -8.49
N ALA A 102 -7.67 -7.42 -8.34
CA ALA A 102 -7.65 -8.29 -7.15
C ALA A 102 -7.50 -7.50 -5.85
N LEU A 103 -6.59 -6.55 -5.81
CA LEU A 103 -6.39 -5.71 -4.63
C LEU A 103 -7.61 -4.84 -4.34
N ARG A 104 -8.16 -4.22 -5.37
CA ARG A 104 -9.37 -3.41 -5.26
C ARG A 104 -10.51 -4.18 -4.63
N GLU A 105 -10.69 -5.43 -5.02
CA GLU A 105 -11.75 -6.28 -4.50
C GLU A 105 -11.45 -6.80 -3.10
N ALA A 106 -10.18 -7.08 -2.80
CA ALA A 106 -9.78 -7.65 -1.52
C ALA A 106 -9.71 -6.61 -0.40
N LEU A 107 -9.50 -5.35 -0.73
CA LEU A 107 -9.24 -4.30 0.25
C LEU A 107 -10.53 -3.86 0.96
N ARG A 108 -10.62 -4.18 2.26
CA ARG A 108 -11.76 -3.84 3.13
C ARG A 108 -11.32 -2.71 4.05
N ASP A 109 -11.44 -1.50 3.56
CA ASP A 109 -10.85 -0.32 4.17
C ASP A 109 -11.85 0.65 4.80
N GLU A 110 -13.06 0.19 5.10
CA GLU A 110 -14.16 1.05 5.59
C GLU A 110 -13.82 1.80 6.88
N GLY A 111 -12.90 1.27 7.68
CA GLY A 111 -12.47 1.93 8.92
C GLY A 111 -11.45 3.03 8.76
N TYR A 112 -10.99 3.30 7.54
CA TYR A 112 -9.93 4.26 7.27
C TYR A 112 -10.46 5.48 6.53
N ASP A 113 -9.82 6.64 6.78
CA ASP A 113 -10.09 7.86 6.02
C ASP A 113 -9.26 7.90 4.74
N LEU A 114 -8.04 7.37 4.82
CA LEU A 114 -7.08 7.39 3.72
C LEU A 114 -6.34 6.06 3.63
N VAL A 115 -6.12 5.61 2.41
CA VAL A 115 -5.29 4.45 2.11
C VAL A 115 -4.20 4.90 1.15
N LEU A 116 -2.95 4.75 1.56
CA LEU A 116 -1.79 5.05 0.73
C LEU A 116 -1.23 3.73 0.20
N LEU A 117 -1.11 3.63 -1.12
CA LEU A 117 -0.63 2.43 -1.79
C LEU A 117 0.78 2.70 -2.31
N ASP A 118 1.78 2.10 -1.67
CA ASP A 118 3.19 2.28 -2.06
C ASP A 118 3.55 1.24 -3.11
N ALA A 119 3.45 1.62 -4.38
CA ALA A 119 3.65 0.71 -5.50
C ALA A 119 5.16 0.50 -5.79
N PRO A 120 5.53 -0.67 -6.35
CA PRO A 120 6.92 -0.90 -6.74
C PRO A 120 7.35 0.03 -7.89
N PRO A 121 8.67 0.24 -8.07
CA PRO A 121 9.19 1.17 -9.07
C PRO A 121 9.20 0.60 -10.49
N SER A 122 8.27 -0.26 -10.83
CA SER A 122 8.21 -0.91 -12.14
C SER A 122 6.76 -1.07 -12.57
N LEU A 123 6.54 -1.25 -13.87
CA LEU A 123 5.24 -1.61 -14.41
C LEU A 123 5.06 -3.11 -14.27
N SER A 124 4.58 -3.53 -13.11
CA SER A 124 4.33 -4.93 -12.79
C SER A 124 2.84 -5.14 -12.52
N PRO A 125 2.38 -6.39 -12.42
CA PRO A 125 1.01 -6.65 -11.99
C PRO A 125 0.65 -6.03 -10.64
N LEU A 126 1.62 -5.87 -9.73
CA LEU A 126 1.41 -5.19 -8.46
C LEU A 126 1.11 -3.71 -8.65
N THR A 127 1.87 -3.04 -9.53
CA THR A 127 1.63 -1.63 -9.86
C THR A 127 0.26 -1.45 -10.52
N LEU A 128 -0.09 -2.33 -11.45
CA LEU A 128 -1.40 -2.28 -12.10
C LEU A 128 -2.54 -2.50 -11.10
N ASN A 129 -2.36 -3.38 -10.13
CA ASN A 129 -3.33 -3.56 -9.06
C ASN A 129 -3.46 -2.32 -8.18
N ALA A 130 -2.36 -1.65 -7.88
CA ALA A 130 -2.39 -0.39 -7.14
C ALA A 130 -3.17 0.67 -7.91
N LEU A 131 -2.90 0.81 -9.19
CA LEU A 131 -3.59 1.78 -10.04
C LEU A 131 -5.08 1.49 -10.16
N ALA A 132 -5.45 0.23 -10.26
CA ALA A 132 -6.86 -0.17 -10.35
C ALA A 132 -7.62 0.05 -9.04
N ALA A 133 -6.93 0.02 -7.91
CA ALA A 133 -7.53 0.19 -6.58
C ALA A 133 -7.65 1.65 -6.15
N MET A 134 -6.92 2.55 -6.78
CA MET A 134 -6.84 3.95 -6.36
C MET A 134 -8.02 4.80 -6.83
N TYR A 135 -8.20 5.95 -6.16
CA TYR A 135 -9.06 7.03 -6.62
C TYR A 135 -8.25 8.25 -7.06
N ALA A 136 -6.98 8.31 -6.68
CA ALA A 136 -6.06 9.35 -7.11
C ALA A 136 -4.65 8.76 -7.17
N VAL A 137 -3.76 9.40 -7.93
CA VAL A 137 -2.37 8.98 -8.02
C VAL A 137 -1.45 10.15 -7.74
N VAL A 138 -0.37 9.87 -7.00
CA VAL A 138 0.77 10.77 -6.87
C VAL A 138 1.94 10.08 -7.56
N ALA A 139 2.39 10.67 -8.64
CA ALA A 139 3.48 10.10 -9.43
C ALA A 139 4.78 10.80 -9.09
N PHE A 140 5.81 10.00 -8.86
CA PHE A 140 7.17 10.50 -8.67
C PHE A 140 7.94 10.23 -9.94
N MET A 141 8.44 11.30 -10.55
CA MET A 141 9.24 11.19 -11.74
C MET A 141 10.72 11.34 -11.36
N GLY A 142 11.55 10.50 -11.94
CA GLY A 142 12.97 10.58 -11.68
C GLY A 142 13.51 11.95 -12.11
N VAL A 143 14.26 12.58 -11.21
CA VAL A 143 14.94 13.84 -11.47
C VAL A 143 16.41 13.54 -11.69
N ARG A 144 16.98 14.15 -12.69
CA ARG A 144 18.40 13.93 -13.01
C ARG A 144 19.29 14.92 -12.28
#